data_30aa99d42048b0fc7fade5ca66d6314b
#
_entry.id   30aa99d42048b0fc7fade5ca66d6314b
#
_cell.length_a   1.000
_cell.length_b   1.000
_cell.length_c   1.000
_cell.angle_alpha   90.00
_cell.angle_beta   90.00
_cell.angle_gamma   90.00
#
_symmetry.space_group_name_H-M   'P 1'
#
loop_
_entity.id
_entity.type
_entity.pdbx_description
1 polymer ?
#
loop_
_entity_poly.entity_id
_entity_poly.type
_entity_poly.pdbx_seq_one_letter_code
_entity_poly.pdbx_strand_id
1 'polypeptide(L)'
;MSPDSRHEPVLIPGTLPSQSRLKGVVRHFIGLVLVGVLIGLACLPLNLVDGVQDYLYGLMPTSANEGWSGKGLLVAFMPLVVMPILLLLQRGPWHAGAGSGIPSTMNGLEDPSQLSKAMAVPGTVQRGLLWSIATVAMLPLGREGPVVQFGAAVARACHRRFRDWLPSLNERQIVAIGGGAGLAGGFNTPLLGAVFMLEELTADYSIVTIWPALVVSVAAAGFSNISGEPMFGLGVLNIALPEVEQLMLAFPIGIVCGLVGGLFNKGLVWLTRRLAPVINRKPVSYTHLRAHETLI
;
A
#
# COMPACT_ATOMS: atom_id res chain seq x y z
N MET A 1 24.85 -34.55 -32.87
CA MET A 1 23.50 -35.09 -33.14
C MET A 1 22.79 -35.26 -31.79
N SER A 2 21.95 -34.33 -31.43
CA SER A 2 21.04 -34.44 -30.29
C SER A 2 19.64 -34.16 -30.82
N PRO A 3 18.72 -35.13 -30.76
CA PRO A 3 17.32 -34.89 -31.12
C PRO A 3 16.50 -34.80 -29.87
N ASP A 4 16.15 -33.59 -29.44
CA ASP A 4 14.96 -33.42 -28.61
C ASP A 4 14.36 -32.03 -28.86
N SER A 5 13.81 -31.86 -30.06
CA SER A 5 12.85 -30.82 -30.36
C SER A 5 11.50 -31.29 -29.82
N ARG A 6 11.20 -30.97 -28.58
CA ARG A 6 9.84 -31.10 -28.07
C ARG A 6 8.94 -30.16 -28.85
N HIS A 7 8.12 -30.76 -29.70
CA HIS A 7 7.05 -30.05 -30.42
C HIS A 7 6.12 -29.41 -29.37
N GLU A 8 6.22 -28.10 -29.23
CA GLU A 8 5.14 -27.36 -28.59
C GLU A 8 3.87 -27.59 -29.42
N PRO A 9 2.75 -27.98 -28.77
CA PRO A 9 1.52 -28.20 -29.50
C PRO A 9 1.04 -26.88 -30.10
N VAL A 10 1.01 -26.81 -31.43
CA VAL A 10 0.39 -25.70 -32.15
C VAL A 10 -1.06 -25.60 -31.72
N LEU A 11 -1.43 -24.48 -31.10
CA LEU A 11 -2.81 -24.19 -30.69
C LEU A 11 -3.65 -24.03 -31.96
N ILE A 12 -4.45 -25.04 -32.31
CA ILE A 12 -5.43 -24.95 -33.38
C ILE A 12 -6.56 -24.04 -32.89
N PRO A 13 -6.83 -22.90 -33.55
CA PRO A 13 -7.95 -22.02 -33.15
C PRO A 13 -9.27 -22.81 -33.25
N GLY A 14 -9.97 -22.95 -32.15
CA GLY A 14 -11.30 -23.59 -32.08
C GLY A 14 -11.40 -24.86 -31.23
N THR A 15 -10.31 -25.40 -30.69
CA THR A 15 -10.40 -26.53 -29.74
C THR A 15 -10.66 -26.01 -28.32
N LEU A 16 -11.77 -26.43 -27.75
CA LEU A 16 -12.06 -26.18 -26.32
C LEU A 16 -10.89 -26.73 -25.47
N PRO A 17 -10.43 -25.98 -24.45
CA PRO A 17 -9.37 -26.42 -23.58
C PRO A 17 -9.76 -27.74 -22.92
N SER A 18 -8.80 -28.68 -22.80
CA SER A 18 -9.04 -29.97 -22.13
C SER A 18 -9.58 -29.71 -20.70
N GLN A 19 -10.44 -30.57 -20.20
CA GLN A 19 -11.04 -30.43 -18.86
C GLN A 19 -9.99 -30.23 -17.74
N SER A 20 -8.81 -30.82 -17.90
CA SER A 20 -7.69 -30.64 -16.96
C SER A 20 -7.11 -29.23 -17.00
N ARG A 21 -6.99 -28.61 -18.20
CA ARG A 21 -6.55 -27.22 -18.35
C ARG A 21 -7.58 -26.24 -17.77
N LEU A 22 -8.87 -26.48 -18.05
CA LEU A 22 -9.94 -25.62 -17.49
C LEU A 22 -9.95 -25.66 -15.96
N LYS A 23 -9.85 -26.85 -15.35
CA LYS A 23 -9.73 -26.99 -13.88
C LYS A 23 -8.51 -26.25 -13.33
N GLY A 24 -7.38 -26.26 -14.03
CA GLY A 24 -6.18 -25.52 -13.64
C GLY A 24 -6.40 -24.00 -13.64
N VAL A 25 -7.03 -23.45 -14.70
CA VAL A 25 -7.35 -22.03 -14.82
C VAL A 25 -8.32 -21.58 -13.75
N VAL A 26 -9.41 -22.34 -13.52
CA VAL A 26 -10.40 -22.05 -12.48
C VAL A 26 -9.75 -22.04 -11.09
N ARG A 27 -8.93 -23.05 -10.80
CA ARG A 27 -8.21 -23.13 -9.50
C ARG A 27 -7.29 -21.94 -9.31
N HIS A 28 -6.55 -21.52 -10.35
CA HIS A 28 -5.67 -20.37 -10.31
C HIS A 28 -6.47 -19.08 -10.04
N PHE A 29 -7.57 -18.86 -10.75
CA PHE A 29 -8.45 -17.71 -10.53
C PHE A 29 -9.02 -17.67 -9.11
N ILE A 30 -9.52 -18.78 -8.60
CA ILE A 30 -10.00 -18.88 -7.21
C ILE A 30 -8.86 -18.57 -6.22
N GLY A 31 -7.64 -19.06 -6.49
CA GLY A 31 -6.45 -18.74 -5.69
C GLY A 31 -6.17 -17.25 -5.62
N LEU A 32 -6.23 -16.53 -6.76
CA LEU A 32 -6.05 -15.08 -6.81
C LEU A 32 -7.13 -14.33 -6.02
N VAL A 33 -8.40 -14.70 -6.23
CA VAL A 33 -9.52 -14.11 -5.48
C VAL A 33 -9.36 -14.33 -3.97
N LEU A 34 -8.99 -15.54 -3.55
CA LEU A 34 -8.75 -15.85 -2.14
C LEU A 34 -7.62 -15.01 -1.54
N VAL A 35 -6.51 -14.83 -2.27
CA VAL A 35 -5.42 -13.93 -1.85
C VAL A 35 -5.95 -12.51 -1.66
N GLY A 36 -6.71 -11.98 -2.62
CA GLY A 36 -7.30 -10.64 -2.53
C GLY A 36 -8.24 -10.48 -1.33
N VAL A 37 -9.14 -11.46 -1.13
CA VAL A 37 -10.05 -11.49 0.03
C VAL A 37 -9.28 -11.42 1.35
N LEU A 38 -8.23 -12.25 1.50
CA LEU A 38 -7.43 -12.28 2.72
C LEU A 38 -6.65 -10.98 2.94
N ILE A 39 -6.18 -10.35 1.86
CA ILE A 39 -5.56 -9.02 1.94
C ILE A 39 -6.58 -7.97 2.37
N GLY A 40 -7.77 -7.96 1.75
CA GLY A 40 -8.85 -7.04 2.11
C GLY A 40 -9.24 -7.16 3.60
N LEU A 41 -9.42 -8.39 4.08
CA LEU A 41 -9.69 -8.65 5.49
C LEU A 41 -8.55 -8.22 6.41
N ALA A 42 -7.29 -8.34 5.98
CA ALA A 42 -6.13 -7.85 6.74
C ALA A 42 -6.05 -6.32 6.78
N CYS A 43 -6.55 -5.62 5.77
CA CYS A 43 -6.63 -4.15 5.74
C CYS A 43 -7.83 -3.61 6.54
N LEU A 44 -8.86 -4.42 6.79
CA LEU A 44 -10.07 -4.01 7.49
C LEU A 44 -9.81 -3.34 8.86
N PRO A 45 -8.95 -3.88 9.75
CA PRO A 45 -8.65 -3.23 11.03
C PRO A 45 -8.06 -1.82 10.85
N LEU A 46 -7.28 -1.60 9.79
CA LEU A 46 -6.69 -0.30 9.50
C LEU A 46 -7.77 0.69 9.04
N ASN A 47 -8.74 0.24 8.24
CA ASN A 47 -9.88 1.05 7.82
C ASN A 47 -10.79 1.43 9.00
N LEU A 48 -10.95 0.53 10.00
CA LEU A 48 -11.70 0.83 11.21
C LEU A 48 -11.05 1.91 12.08
N VAL A 49 -9.72 1.97 12.08
CA VAL A 49 -8.96 3.01 12.81
C VAL A 49 -9.26 4.41 12.26
N ASP A 50 -9.46 4.53 10.94
CA ASP A 50 -9.83 5.82 10.34
C ASP A 50 -11.20 6.30 10.84
N GLY A 51 -12.17 5.40 10.99
CA GLY A 51 -13.48 5.75 11.58
C GLY A 51 -13.37 6.26 13.02
N VAL A 52 -12.42 5.73 13.80
CA VAL A 52 -12.12 6.27 15.13
C VAL A 52 -11.49 7.67 15.04
N GLN A 53 -10.57 7.87 14.09
CA GLN A 53 -9.96 9.18 13.86
C GLN A 53 -11.01 10.22 13.48
N ASP A 54 -11.90 9.89 12.55
CA ASP A 54 -12.98 10.79 12.11
C ASP A 54 -13.91 11.17 13.25
N TYR A 55 -14.27 10.22 14.11
CA TYR A 55 -15.03 10.51 15.33
C TYR A 55 -14.30 11.49 16.25
N LEU A 56 -13.01 11.27 16.48
CA LEU A 56 -12.19 12.16 17.31
C LEU A 56 -12.03 13.54 16.67
N TYR A 57 -11.89 13.59 15.36
CA TYR A 57 -11.83 14.86 14.60
C TYR A 57 -13.11 15.68 14.80
N GLY A 58 -14.27 15.02 14.77
CA GLY A 58 -15.57 15.65 15.03
C GLY A 58 -15.75 16.23 16.45
N LEU A 59 -14.84 15.94 17.40
CA LEU A 59 -14.83 16.57 18.73
C LEU A 59 -14.12 17.93 18.75
N MET A 60 -13.35 18.26 17.71
CA MET A 60 -12.67 19.55 17.56
C MET A 60 -13.61 20.56 16.89
N PRO A 61 -13.43 21.88 17.12
CA PRO A 61 -14.23 22.90 16.46
C PRO A 61 -13.98 22.87 14.94
N THR A 62 -15.05 22.85 14.16
CA THR A 62 -15.01 22.83 12.69
C THR A 62 -15.06 24.22 12.09
N SER A 63 -15.43 25.23 12.89
CA SER A 63 -15.51 26.64 12.48
C SER A 63 -14.89 27.56 13.53
N ALA A 64 -14.45 28.74 13.10
CA ALA A 64 -13.85 29.75 13.97
C ALA A 64 -14.84 30.27 15.05
N ASN A 65 -16.14 30.10 14.83
CA ASN A 65 -17.19 30.54 15.74
C ASN A 65 -17.53 29.50 16.83
N GLU A 66 -17.01 28.27 16.70
CA GLU A 66 -17.20 27.22 17.68
C GLU A 66 -16.15 27.32 18.78
N GLY A 67 -16.58 27.26 20.04
CA GLY A 67 -15.67 27.22 21.17
C GLY A 67 -15.03 25.85 21.35
N TRP A 68 -13.80 25.80 21.85
CA TRP A 68 -13.13 24.56 22.20
C TRP A 68 -13.80 23.87 23.40
N SER A 69 -14.24 22.64 23.20
CA SER A 69 -14.65 21.77 24.29
C SER A 69 -13.44 21.18 25.02
N GLY A 70 -13.58 20.78 26.27
CA GLY A 70 -12.51 20.09 27.02
C GLY A 70 -12.06 18.79 26.31
N LYS A 71 -12.99 18.07 25.66
CA LYS A 71 -12.68 16.87 24.87
C LYS A 71 -11.90 17.24 23.59
N GLY A 72 -12.28 18.31 22.89
CA GLY A 72 -11.57 18.79 21.70
C GLY A 72 -10.15 19.22 22.02
N LEU A 73 -9.93 19.93 23.14
CA LEU A 73 -8.59 20.28 23.60
C LEU A 73 -7.75 19.03 23.90
N LEU A 74 -8.32 18.02 24.58
CA LEU A 74 -7.60 16.78 24.84
C LEU A 74 -7.16 16.09 23.56
N VAL A 75 -8.04 16.00 22.55
CA VAL A 75 -7.70 15.43 21.23
C VAL A 75 -6.60 16.24 20.55
N ALA A 76 -6.69 17.58 20.58
CA ALA A 76 -5.69 18.45 19.95
C ALA A 76 -4.28 18.32 20.57
N PHE A 77 -4.19 18.00 21.86
CA PHE A 77 -2.92 17.83 22.56
C PHE A 77 -2.41 16.38 22.59
N MET A 78 -3.21 15.39 22.17
CA MET A 78 -2.78 13.98 22.12
C MET A 78 -1.46 13.76 21.35
N PRO A 79 -1.21 14.40 20.19
CA PRO A 79 0.04 14.22 19.45
C PRO A 79 1.29 14.53 20.27
N LEU A 80 1.25 15.54 21.15
CA LEU A 80 2.40 15.96 21.96
C LEU A 80 2.82 14.89 22.97
N VAL A 81 1.86 14.12 23.48
CA VAL A 81 2.11 13.05 24.44
C VAL A 81 2.44 11.74 23.73
N VAL A 82 1.68 11.40 22.70
CA VAL A 82 1.79 10.09 22.04
C VAL A 82 3.04 10.00 21.15
N MET A 83 3.44 11.07 20.47
CA MET A 83 4.61 11.04 19.59
C MET A 83 5.91 10.64 20.30
N PRO A 84 6.28 11.21 21.47
CA PRO A 84 7.45 10.75 22.23
C PRO A 84 7.37 9.27 22.62
N ILE A 85 6.18 8.79 23.01
CA ILE A 85 5.96 7.38 23.35
C ILE A 85 6.20 6.48 22.14
N LEU A 86 5.66 6.83 20.97
CA LEU A 86 5.88 6.09 19.73
C LEU A 86 7.36 6.06 19.34
N LEU A 87 8.07 7.17 19.49
CA LEU A 87 9.52 7.23 19.23
C LEU A 87 10.31 6.32 20.18
N LEU A 88 9.92 6.23 21.44
CA LEU A 88 10.54 5.31 22.41
C LEU A 88 10.23 3.85 22.06
N LEU A 89 8.99 3.53 21.69
CA LEU A 89 8.62 2.18 21.24
C LEU A 89 9.40 1.75 19.99
N GLN A 90 9.54 2.63 19.00
CA GLN A 90 10.31 2.37 17.78
C GLN A 90 11.81 2.20 18.05
N ARG A 91 12.36 2.85 19.07
CA ARG A 91 13.77 2.69 19.49
C ARG A 91 14.01 1.41 20.27
N GLY A 92 12.98 0.90 20.94
CA GLY A 92 13.05 -0.24 21.82
C GLY A 92 12.34 -1.48 21.27
N PRO A 93 11.28 -1.93 21.94
CA PRO A 93 10.67 -3.24 21.68
C PRO A 93 10.00 -3.36 20.31
N TRP A 94 9.61 -2.24 19.69
CA TRP A 94 8.90 -2.24 18.40
C TRP A 94 9.75 -1.75 17.23
N HIS A 95 11.06 -1.89 17.32
CA HIS A 95 12.00 -1.45 16.28
C HIS A 95 11.76 -2.13 14.92
N ALA A 96 11.24 -3.37 14.89
CA ALA A 96 10.94 -4.08 13.65
C ALA A 96 9.77 -3.47 12.87
N GLY A 97 8.88 -2.71 13.55
CA GLY A 97 7.80 -1.96 12.95
C GLY A 97 8.17 -0.51 12.58
N ALA A 98 9.39 -0.07 12.86
CA ALA A 98 9.80 1.31 12.60
C ALA A 98 9.88 1.61 11.09
N GLY A 99 9.61 2.87 10.74
CA GLY A 99 9.69 3.36 9.36
C GLY A 99 8.47 3.02 8.50
N SER A 100 8.55 3.37 7.21
CA SER A 100 7.52 3.07 6.22
C SER A 100 7.59 1.62 5.73
N GLY A 101 6.44 1.02 5.41
CA GLY A 101 6.32 -0.33 4.87
C GLY A 101 6.79 -0.46 3.42
N ILE A 102 6.64 0.61 2.62
CA ILE A 102 6.97 0.60 1.20
C ILE A 102 8.46 0.31 0.97
N PRO A 103 9.42 1.06 1.56
CA PRO A 103 10.83 0.77 1.37
C PRO A 103 11.25 -0.62 1.85
N SER A 104 10.65 -1.10 2.95
CA SER A 104 10.91 -2.45 3.43
C SER A 104 10.45 -3.51 2.42
N THR A 105 9.32 -3.28 1.77
CA THR A 105 8.78 -4.15 0.71
C THR A 105 9.66 -4.11 -0.52
N MET A 106 10.06 -2.91 -0.98
CA MET A 106 10.94 -2.73 -2.14
C MET A 106 12.30 -3.40 -1.93
N ASN A 107 12.95 -3.17 -0.78
CA ASN A 107 14.21 -3.84 -0.45
C ASN A 107 14.08 -5.37 -0.45
N GLY A 108 12.96 -5.90 0.05
CA GLY A 108 12.69 -7.33 0.00
C GLY A 108 12.48 -7.87 -1.42
N LEU A 109 11.93 -7.05 -2.31
CA LEU A 109 11.74 -7.40 -3.72
C LEU A 109 13.06 -7.31 -4.52
N GLU A 110 13.95 -6.39 -4.19
CA GLU A 110 15.28 -6.25 -4.80
C GLU A 110 16.23 -7.34 -4.32
N ASP A 111 16.28 -7.59 -3.01
CA ASP A 111 17.13 -8.61 -2.39
C ASP A 111 16.28 -9.74 -1.78
N PRO A 112 16.22 -10.91 -2.44
CA PRO A 112 15.45 -12.07 -1.94
C PRO A 112 15.89 -12.53 -0.54
N SER A 113 17.13 -12.28 -0.12
CA SER A 113 17.63 -12.62 1.22
C SER A 113 16.95 -11.80 2.32
N GLN A 114 16.54 -10.57 2.01
CA GLN A 114 15.85 -9.67 2.92
C GLN A 114 14.32 -9.86 2.93
N LEU A 115 13.76 -10.51 1.90
CA LEU A 115 12.31 -10.68 1.73
C LEU A 115 11.65 -11.33 2.96
N SER A 116 12.30 -12.33 3.53
CA SER A 116 11.78 -13.02 4.71
C SER A 116 11.69 -12.11 5.94
N LYS A 117 12.68 -11.25 6.12
CA LYS A 117 12.74 -10.28 7.22
C LYS A 117 11.76 -9.13 7.00
N ALA A 118 11.68 -8.61 5.77
CA ALA A 118 10.80 -7.51 5.39
C ALA A 118 9.31 -7.88 5.59
N MET A 119 8.95 -9.14 5.31
CA MET A 119 7.58 -9.68 5.41
C MET A 119 7.34 -10.47 6.72
N ALA A 120 8.17 -10.28 7.73
CA ALA A 120 8.01 -10.97 9.02
C ALA A 120 6.75 -10.48 9.75
N VAL A 121 5.93 -11.42 10.24
CA VAL A 121 4.67 -11.10 10.94
C VAL A 121 4.85 -10.13 12.10
N PRO A 122 5.86 -10.30 13.00
CA PRO A 122 6.04 -9.36 14.11
C PRO A 122 6.27 -7.92 13.66
N GLY A 123 7.14 -7.70 12.67
CA GLY A 123 7.42 -6.36 12.13
C GLY A 123 6.22 -5.74 11.43
N THR A 124 5.46 -6.56 10.69
CA THR A 124 4.22 -6.12 10.01
C THR A 124 3.16 -5.69 11.03
N VAL A 125 2.90 -6.51 12.04
CA VAL A 125 1.92 -6.20 13.10
C VAL A 125 2.36 -4.97 13.92
N GLN A 126 3.64 -4.90 14.33
CA GLN A 126 4.15 -3.74 15.06
C GLN A 126 3.98 -2.44 14.28
N ARG A 127 4.21 -2.47 12.96
CA ARG A 127 4.01 -1.29 12.09
C ARG A 127 2.54 -0.87 12.02
N GLY A 128 1.65 -1.82 11.86
CA GLY A 128 0.21 -1.56 11.88
C GLY A 128 -0.23 -0.93 13.20
N LEU A 129 0.23 -1.46 14.33
CA LEU A 129 -0.08 -0.92 15.66
C LEU A 129 0.52 0.48 15.87
N LEU A 130 1.78 0.71 15.48
CA LEU A 130 2.41 2.03 15.57
C LEU A 130 1.64 3.06 14.74
N TRP A 131 1.26 2.70 13.51
CA TRP A 131 0.44 3.55 12.66
C TRP A 131 -0.95 3.79 13.28
N SER A 132 -1.63 2.75 13.77
CA SER A 132 -2.96 2.87 14.37
C SER A 132 -2.95 3.80 15.59
N ILE A 133 -1.96 3.67 16.47
CA ILE A 133 -1.82 4.55 17.64
C ILE A 133 -1.54 5.99 17.19
N ALA A 134 -0.69 6.18 16.19
CA ALA A 134 -0.38 7.50 15.64
C ALA A 134 -1.63 8.17 15.03
N THR A 135 -2.40 7.40 14.24
CA THR A 135 -3.63 7.88 13.58
C THR A 135 -4.69 8.29 14.62
N VAL A 136 -4.95 7.44 15.62
CA VAL A 136 -5.87 7.76 16.73
C VAL A 136 -5.38 8.98 17.52
N ALA A 137 -4.06 9.16 17.65
CA ALA A 137 -3.46 10.33 18.28
C ALA A 137 -3.41 11.56 17.37
N MET A 138 -4.10 11.58 16.24
CA MET A 138 -4.17 12.71 15.30
C MET A 138 -2.82 13.13 14.68
N LEU A 139 -1.84 12.22 14.66
CA LEU A 139 -0.59 12.44 13.95
C LEU A 139 -0.82 12.31 12.43
N PRO A 140 -0.36 13.27 11.61
CA PRO A 140 -0.57 13.27 10.16
C PRO A 140 0.37 12.26 9.48
N LEU A 141 0.13 10.98 9.69
CA LEU A 141 0.90 9.90 9.07
C LEU A 141 0.06 9.17 8.01
N GLY A 142 0.65 9.03 6.82
CA GLY A 142 0.05 8.27 5.72
C GLY A 142 -0.07 6.77 6.07
N ARG A 143 -1.09 6.13 5.53
CA ARG A 143 -1.39 4.71 5.72
C ARG A 143 -0.79 3.81 4.63
N GLU A 144 -0.20 4.40 3.57
CA GLU A 144 0.31 3.70 2.40
C GLU A 144 1.31 2.60 2.79
N GLY A 145 2.26 2.95 3.65
CA GLY A 145 3.30 2.02 4.09
C GLY A 145 2.76 0.77 4.79
N PRO A 146 1.95 0.92 5.84
CA PRO A 146 1.30 -0.21 6.51
C PRO A 146 0.48 -1.08 5.57
N VAL A 147 -0.43 -0.52 4.76
CA VAL A 147 -1.31 -1.33 3.89
C VAL A 147 -0.54 -2.08 2.81
N VAL A 148 0.49 -1.48 2.20
CA VAL A 148 1.37 -2.14 1.23
C VAL A 148 2.09 -3.32 1.88
N GLN A 149 2.65 -3.15 3.06
CA GLN A 149 3.35 -4.23 3.74
C GLN A 149 2.39 -5.33 4.21
N PHE A 150 1.21 -4.99 4.73
CA PHE A 150 0.20 -5.99 5.09
C PHE A 150 -0.20 -6.83 3.89
N GLY A 151 -0.53 -6.19 2.77
CA GLY A 151 -0.87 -6.89 1.54
C GLY A 151 0.25 -7.80 1.04
N ALA A 152 1.48 -7.32 1.02
CA ALA A 152 2.67 -8.07 0.64
C ALA A 152 2.92 -9.28 1.55
N ALA A 153 2.81 -9.11 2.87
CA ALA A 153 3.04 -10.17 3.86
C ALA A 153 1.96 -11.26 3.77
N VAL A 154 0.68 -10.87 3.63
CA VAL A 154 -0.44 -11.81 3.46
C VAL A 154 -0.30 -12.59 2.16
N ALA A 155 -0.01 -11.91 1.04
CA ALA A 155 0.18 -12.54 -0.26
C ALA A 155 1.32 -13.57 -0.22
N ARG A 156 2.43 -13.24 0.42
CA ARG A 156 3.55 -14.16 0.65
C ARG A 156 3.13 -15.39 1.45
N ALA A 157 2.41 -15.17 2.55
CA ALA A 157 1.92 -16.28 3.39
C ALA A 157 0.99 -17.21 2.61
N CYS A 158 0.06 -16.64 1.82
CA CYS A 158 -0.83 -17.39 0.94
C CYS A 158 -0.06 -18.20 -0.12
N HIS A 159 0.92 -17.56 -0.78
CA HIS A 159 1.73 -18.25 -1.80
C HIS A 159 2.49 -19.43 -1.22
N ARG A 160 3.05 -19.30 -0.03
CA ARG A 160 3.75 -20.41 0.65
C ARG A 160 2.81 -21.54 1.08
N ARG A 161 1.55 -21.20 1.42
CA ARG A 161 0.55 -22.18 1.88
C ARG A 161 -0.21 -22.85 0.74
N PHE A 162 -0.46 -22.12 -0.37
CA PHE A 162 -1.29 -22.53 -1.50
C PHE A 162 -0.54 -22.46 -2.84
N ARG A 163 0.74 -22.85 -2.83
CA ARG A 163 1.63 -22.74 -4.01
C ARG A 163 1.06 -23.42 -5.26
N ASP A 164 0.38 -24.56 -5.10
CA ASP A 164 -0.22 -25.30 -6.20
C ASP A 164 -1.42 -24.60 -6.86
N TRP A 165 -1.96 -23.59 -6.22
CA TRP A 165 -3.06 -22.77 -6.75
C TRP A 165 -2.55 -21.55 -7.54
N LEU A 166 -1.29 -21.22 -7.37
CA LEU A 166 -0.65 -20.05 -7.98
C LEU A 166 0.63 -20.43 -8.77
N PRO A 167 0.57 -21.47 -9.63
CA PRO A 167 1.76 -22.04 -10.24
C PRO A 167 2.49 -21.11 -11.20
N SER A 168 1.79 -20.12 -11.77
CA SER A 168 2.35 -19.17 -12.74
C SER A 168 3.07 -17.98 -12.09
N LEU A 169 2.94 -17.80 -10.77
CA LEU A 169 3.51 -16.66 -10.06
C LEU A 169 4.66 -17.12 -9.16
N ASN A 170 5.78 -16.41 -9.24
CA ASN A 170 6.88 -16.59 -8.30
C ASN A 170 6.65 -15.77 -7.01
N GLU A 171 7.47 -16.01 -5.97
CA GLU A 171 7.33 -15.36 -4.66
C GLU A 171 7.47 -13.83 -4.76
N ARG A 172 8.34 -13.30 -5.63
CA ARG A 172 8.49 -11.85 -5.84
C ARG A 172 7.26 -11.24 -6.48
N GLN A 173 6.73 -11.85 -7.54
CA GLN A 173 5.53 -11.38 -8.22
C GLN A 173 4.33 -11.33 -7.29
N ILE A 174 4.08 -12.38 -6.52
CA ILE A 174 2.92 -12.42 -5.62
C ILE A 174 3.05 -11.43 -4.47
N VAL A 175 4.26 -11.18 -3.95
CA VAL A 175 4.52 -10.17 -2.93
C VAL A 175 4.29 -8.77 -3.47
N ALA A 176 4.74 -8.47 -4.68
CA ALA A 176 4.49 -7.19 -5.33
C ALA A 176 2.99 -6.97 -5.60
N ILE A 177 2.31 -7.99 -6.17
CA ILE A 177 0.86 -7.99 -6.38
C ILE A 177 0.13 -7.75 -5.05
N GLY A 178 0.56 -8.41 -3.98
CA GLY A 178 0.02 -8.23 -2.64
C GLY A 178 0.22 -6.83 -2.11
N GLY A 179 1.37 -6.22 -2.35
CA GLY A 179 1.65 -4.82 -1.97
C GLY A 179 0.69 -3.84 -2.66
N GLY A 180 0.50 -3.98 -3.97
CA GLY A 180 -0.48 -3.20 -4.73
C GLY A 180 -1.91 -3.45 -4.28
N ALA A 181 -2.28 -4.70 -4.03
CA ALA A 181 -3.59 -5.07 -3.53
C ALA A 181 -3.85 -4.54 -2.11
N GLY A 182 -2.82 -4.46 -1.26
CA GLY A 182 -2.89 -3.80 0.03
C GLY A 182 -3.24 -2.32 -0.11
N LEU A 183 -2.60 -1.63 -1.06
CA LEU A 183 -2.92 -0.23 -1.38
C LEU A 183 -4.37 -0.12 -1.89
N ALA A 184 -4.79 -1.01 -2.80
CA ALA A 184 -6.17 -1.07 -3.30
C ALA A 184 -7.18 -1.24 -2.16
N GLY A 185 -6.94 -2.15 -1.22
CA GLY A 185 -7.79 -2.39 -0.06
C GLY A 185 -7.77 -1.22 0.93
N GLY A 186 -6.60 -0.58 1.11
CA GLY A 186 -6.49 0.58 1.99
C GLY A 186 -7.21 1.82 1.49
N PHE A 187 -7.31 2.03 0.18
CA PHE A 187 -7.85 3.25 -0.42
C PHE A 187 -9.12 3.03 -1.25
N ASN A 188 -9.63 1.82 -1.33
CA ASN A 188 -10.74 1.44 -2.19
C ASN A 188 -10.52 1.79 -3.68
N THR A 189 -9.30 1.60 -4.16
CA THR A 189 -8.86 2.00 -5.50
C THR A 189 -8.19 0.83 -6.23
N PRO A 190 -8.95 -0.14 -6.75
CA PRO A 190 -8.39 -1.36 -7.33
C PRO A 190 -7.42 -1.10 -8.49
N LEU A 191 -7.76 -0.18 -9.38
CA LEU A 191 -6.93 0.16 -10.52
C LEU A 191 -5.61 0.82 -10.08
N LEU A 192 -5.68 1.77 -9.13
CA LEU A 192 -4.49 2.44 -8.59
C LEU A 192 -3.54 1.45 -7.93
N GLY A 193 -4.09 0.49 -7.16
CA GLY A 193 -3.27 -0.56 -6.54
C GLY A 193 -2.51 -1.41 -7.57
N ALA A 194 -3.17 -1.79 -8.67
CA ALA A 194 -2.52 -2.52 -9.76
C ALA A 194 -1.45 -1.68 -10.46
N VAL A 195 -1.74 -0.40 -10.77
CA VAL A 195 -0.78 0.53 -11.39
C VAL A 195 0.43 0.76 -10.48
N PHE A 196 0.21 1.02 -9.19
CA PHE A 196 1.28 1.17 -8.20
C PHE A 196 2.22 -0.06 -8.17
N MET A 197 1.65 -1.26 -8.22
CA MET A 197 2.44 -2.47 -8.28
C MET A 197 3.32 -2.52 -9.54
N LEU A 198 2.76 -2.16 -10.70
CA LEU A 198 3.47 -2.18 -11.98
C LEU A 198 4.61 -1.15 -12.01
N GLU A 199 4.35 0.07 -11.55
CA GLU A 199 5.28 1.19 -11.66
C GLU A 199 6.34 1.17 -10.55
N GLU A 200 5.92 0.96 -9.30
CA GLU A 200 6.79 1.14 -8.13
C GLU A 200 7.43 -0.17 -7.64
N LEU A 201 6.71 -1.30 -7.75
CA LEU A 201 7.18 -2.54 -7.12
C LEU A 201 7.84 -3.51 -8.10
N THR A 202 7.50 -3.51 -9.39
CA THR A 202 8.01 -4.52 -10.32
C THR A 202 8.65 -3.99 -11.58
N ALA A 203 8.17 -2.87 -12.13
CA ALA A 203 8.44 -2.41 -13.50
C ALA A 203 8.18 -3.52 -14.56
N ASP A 204 7.27 -4.47 -14.28
CA ASP A 204 6.88 -5.58 -15.15
C ASP A 204 5.47 -5.36 -15.69
N TYR A 205 5.37 -4.98 -16.97
CA TYR A 205 4.11 -4.67 -17.65
C TYR A 205 3.58 -5.86 -18.44
N SER A 206 4.01 -7.09 -18.15
CA SER A 206 3.50 -8.28 -18.82
C SER A 206 2.05 -8.59 -18.42
N ILE A 207 1.27 -9.13 -19.35
CA ILE A 207 -0.12 -9.52 -19.08
C ILE A 207 -0.21 -10.59 -17.98
N VAL A 208 0.85 -11.39 -17.81
CA VAL A 208 0.96 -12.43 -16.79
C VAL A 208 0.99 -11.81 -15.39
N THR A 209 1.49 -10.57 -15.25
CA THR A 209 1.55 -9.83 -13.99
C THR A 209 0.38 -8.88 -13.83
N ILE A 210 -0.05 -8.20 -14.91
CA ILE A 210 -1.16 -7.23 -14.88
C ILE A 210 -2.48 -7.90 -14.47
N TRP A 211 -2.83 -9.02 -15.12
CA TRP A 211 -4.09 -9.70 -14.88
C TRP A 211 -4.27 -10.15 -13.41
N PRO A 212 -3.30 -10.89 -12.81
CA PRO A 212 -3.38 -11.25 -11.41
C PRO A 212 -3.45 -10.04 -10.47
N ALA A 213 -2.70 -8.96 -10.78
CA ALA A 213 -2.72 -7.74 -9.98
C ALA A 213 -4.11 -7.11 -9.94
N LEU A 214 -4.79 -7.01 -11.08
CA LEU A 214 -6.16 -6.49 -11.16
C LEU A 214 -7.15 -7.35 -10.36
N VAL A 215 -7.10 -8.68 -10.54
CA VAL A 215 -8.01 -9.59 -9.83
C VAL A 215 -7.83 -9.51 -8.32
N VAL A 216 -6.57 -9.55 -7.85
CA VAL A 216 -6.27 -9.49 -6.42
C VAL A 216 -6.64 -8.12 -5.83
N SER A 217 -6.36 -7.03 -6.57
CA SER A 217 -6.68 -5.66 -6.13
C SER A 217 -8.19 -5.42 -6.05
N VAL A 218 -8.98 -5.90 -7.02
CA VAL A 218 -10.45 -5.80 -7.00
C VAL A 218 -11.03 -6.56 -5.80
N ALA A 219 -10.56 -7.79 -5.60
CA ALA A 219 -11.02 -8.60 -4.46
C ALA A 219 -10.61 -7.95 -3.12
N ALA A 220 -9.39 -7.43 -3.00
CA ALA A 220 -8.93 -6.75 -1.79
C ALA A 220 -9.74 -5.50 -1.48
N ALA A 221 -9.99 -4.63 -2.46
CA ALA A 221 -10.81 -3.44 -2.29
C ALA A 221 -12.25 -3.78 -1.89
N GLY A 222 -12.87 -4.79 -2.54
CA GLY A 222 -14.23 -5.20 -2.21
C GLY A 222 -14.39 -5.73 -0.79
N PHE A 223 -13.42 -6.48 -0.27
CA PHE A 223 -13.50 -7.07 1.06
C PHE A 223 -12.96 -6.18 2.18
N SER A 224 -12.16 -5.17 1.89
CA SER A 224 -11.68 -4.21 2.89
C SER A 224 -12.74 -3.19 3.33
N ASN A 225 -13.80 -3.00 2.53
CA ASN A 225 -14.88 -2.04 2.79
C ASN A 225 -16.20 -2.70 3.22
N ILE A 226 -16.17 -3.96 3.60
CA ILE A 226 -17.36 -4.71 4.01
C ILE A 226 -18.07 -4.10 5.24
N SER A 227 -17.34 -3.32 6.05
CA SER A 227 -17.82 -2.75 7.31
C SER A 227 -18.34 -1.31 7.20
N GLY A 228 -18.27 -0.66 6.04
CA GLY A 228 -18.70 0.73 5.97
C GLY A 228 -18.34 1.49 4.70
N GLU A 229 -18.46 2.80 4.76
CA GLU A 229 -18.16 3.72 3.68
C GLU A 229 -16.68 3.68 3.28
N PRO A 230 -16.35 3.80 2.00
CA PRO A 230 -14.98 3.92 1.56
C PRO A 230 -14.34 5.19 2.13
N MET A 231 -13.05 5.13 2.45
CA MET A 231 -12.28 6.23 3.04
C MET A 231 -12.45 7.59 2.31
N PHE A 232 -12.58 7.55 1.01
CA PHE A 232 -12.91 8.71 0.20
C PHE A 232 -14.38 8.67 -0.23
N GLY A 233 -15.28 8.66 0.73
CA GLY A 233 -16.71 8.79 0.52
C GLY A 233 -17.07 10.20 0.09
N LEU A 234 -16.53 10.65 -1.04
CA LEU A 234 -16.91 11.95 -1.65
C LEU A 234 -18.37 11.99 -2.07
N GLY A 235 -19.13 10.91 -1.82
CA GLY A 235 -20.48 10.75 -2.30
C GLY A 235 -20.50 10.64 -3.83
N VAL A 236 -21.68 10.59 -4.40
CA VAL A 236 -21.87 10.84 -5.83
C VAL A 236 -21.78 12.35 -5.98
N LEU A 237 -20.57 12.85 -6.32
CA LEU A 237 -20.42 14.23 -6.72
C LEU A 237 -21.27 14.42 -7.99
N ASN A 238 -22.42 15.05 -7.83
CA ASN A 238 -23.27 15.44 -8.95
C ASN A 238 -22.64 16.67 -9.62
N ILE A 239 -21.40 16.50 -10.09
CA ILE A 239 -20.63 17.51 -10.78
C ILE A 239 -21.03 17.42 -12.25
N ALA A 240 -21.56 18.52 -12.78
CA ALA A 240 -21.72 18.66 -14.22
C ALA A 240 -20.37 18.39 -14.91
N LEU A 241 -20.42 17.74 -16.08
CA LEU A 241 -19.21 17.53 -16.88
C LEU A 241 -18.51 18.89 -17.07
N PRO A 242 -17.19 18.96 -16.89
CA PRO A 242 -16.47 20.21 -17.03
C PRO A 242 -16.60 20.73 -18.45
N GLU A 243 -16.84 22.03 -18.58
CA GLU A 243 -16.84 22.68 -19.88
C GLU A 243 -15.42 22.70 -20.47
N VAL A 244 -15.32 22.81 -21.80
CA VAL A 244 -14.03 22.79 -22.51
C VAL A 244 -13.07 23.85 -21.97
N GLU A 245 -13.59 25.01 -21.58
CA GLU A 245 -12.80 26.11 -20.98
C GLU A 245 -12.18 25.70 -19.64
N GLN A 246 -12.94 25.00 -18.79
CA GLN A 246 -12.43 24.46 -17.52
C GLN A 246 -11.38 23.39 -17.75
N LEU A 247 -11.53 22.56 -18.82
CA LEU A 247 -10.53 21.56 -19.19
C LEU A 247 -9.21 22.21 -19.65
N MET A 248 -9.30 23.35 -20.35
CA MET A 248 -8.11 24.12 -20.77
C MET A 248 -7.32 24.66 -19.60
N LEU A 249 -7.96 24.98 -18.47
CA LEU A 249 -7.25 25.41 -17.25
C LEU A 249 -6.42 24.27 -16.61
N ALA A 250 -6.71 23.03 -16.93
CA ALA A 250 -5.90 21.90 -16.42
C ALA A 250 -4.43 21.96 -16.86
N PHE A 251 -4.14 22.49 -18.06
CA PHE A 251 -2.78 22.62 -18.57
C PHE A 251 -1.91 23.58 -17.73
N PRO A 252 -2.29 24.87 -17.56
CA PRO A 252 -1.49 25.79 -16.74
C PRO A 252 -1.43 25.34 -15.27
N ILE A 253 -2.52 24.80 -14.72
CA ILE A 253 -2.52 24.26 -13.36
C ILE A 253 -1.54 23.07 -13.25
N GLY A 254 -1.55 22.15 -14.22
CA GLY A 254 -0.61 21.03 -14.27
C GLY A 254 0.86 21.47 -14.34
N ILE A 255 1.17 22.50 -15.13
CA ILE A 255 2.53 23.06 -15.20
C ILE A 255 2.94 23.66 -13.85
N VAL A 256 2.08 24.47 -13.23
CA VAL A 256 2.37 25.08 -11.92
C VAL A 256 2.54 24.00 -10.85
N CYS A 257 1.63 23.03 -10.78
CA CYS A 257 1.72 21.93 -9.84
C CYS A 257 2.99 21.09 -10.05
N GLY A 258 3.36 20.83 -11.30
CA GLY A 258 4.60 20.11 -11.64
C GLY A 258 5.85 20.86 -11.20
N LEU A 259 5.90 22.16 -11.41
CA LEU A 259 7.02 23.01 -10.94
C LEU A 259 7.09 23.04 -9.41
N VAL A 260 5.97 23.26 -8.74
CA VAL A 260 5.91 23.29 -7.26
C VAL A 260 6.29 21.92 -6.68
N GLY A 261 5.77 20.83 -7.25
CA GLY A 261 6.11 19.47 -6.84
C GLY A 261 7.60 19.16 -7.03
N GLY A 262 8.17 19.58 -8.17
CA GLY A 262 9.60 19.44 -8.45
C GLY A 262 10.48 20.23 -7.48
N LEU A 263 10.10 21.46 -7.15
CA LEU A 263 10.79 22.29 -6.16
C LEU A 263 10.68 21.69 -4.75
N PHE A 264 9.49 21.22 -4.37
CA PHE A 264 9.27 20.54 -3.10
C PHE A 264 10.17 19.31 -2.97
N ASN A 265 10.23 18.47 -4.00
CA ASN A 265 11.07 17.27 -4.00
C ASN A 265 12.57 17.60 -3.88
N LYS A 266 13.05 18.60 -4.64
CA LYS A 266 14.43 19.10 -4.50
C LYS A 266 14.71 19.66 -3.10
N GLY A 267 13.76 20.40 -2.53
CA GLY A 267 13.85 20.93 -1.17
C GLY A 267 13.92 19.81 -0.12
N LEU A 268 13.10 18.77 -0.28
CA LEU A 268 13.09 17.60 0.60
C LEU A 268 14.45 16.86 0.55
N VAL A 269 14.96 16.59 -0.65
CA VAL A 269 16.27 15.94 -0.83
C VAL A 269 17.40 16.79 -0.24
N TRP A 270 17.38 18.09 -0.48
CA TRP A 270 18.36 19.02 0.08
C TRP A 270 18.32 19.02 1.62
N LEU A 271 17.13 19.11 2.22
CA LEU A 271 16.94 19.07 3.67
C LEU A 271 17.43 17.74 4.25
N THR A 272 17.07 16.63 3.62
CA THR A 272 17.50 15.28 4.01
C THR A 272 19.02 15.16 4.05
N ARG A 273 19.70 15.63 3.00
CA ARG A 273 21.16 15.64 2.92
C ARG A 273 21.80 16.53 4.00
N ARG A 274 21.20 17.65 4.31
CA ARG A 274 21.68 18.56 5.36
C ARG A 274 21.52 17.96 6.75
N LEU A 275 20.41 17.25 7.00
CA LEU A 275 20.12 16.63 8.29
C LEU A 275 20.79 15.27 8.48
N ALA A 276 21.17 14.59 7.42
CA ALA A 276 21.79 13.27 7.47
C ALA A 276 22.97 13.15 8.44
N PRO A 277 23.93 14.11 8.53
CA PRO A 277 25.04 14.04 9.49
C PRO A 277 24.60 14.13 10.95
N VAL A 278 23.50 14.89 11.21
CA VAL A 278 22.95 15.06 12.56
C VAL A 278 22.17 13.81 12.97
N ILE A 279 21.48 13.20 12.01
CA ILE A 279 20.61 12.03 12.18
C ILE A 279 21.43 10.75 12.30
N ASN A 280 22.55 10.61 11.58
CA ASN A 280 23.47 9.47 11.66
C ASN A 280 24.13 9.29 13.03
N ARG A 281 24.14 10.32 13.86
CA ARG A 281 24.55 10.21 15.27
C ARG A 281 23.49 9.55 16.16
N LYS A 282 22.25 9.33 15.64
CA LYS A 282 21.14 8.68 16.37
C LYS A 282 20.41 7.71 15.42
N PRO A 283 20.56 6.41 15.56
CA PRO A 283 20.20 5.40 14.55
C PRO A 283 18.71 5.30 14.16
N VAL A 284 17.80 5.98 14.82
CA VAL A 284 16.34 5.83 14.59
C VAL A 284 15.79 6.73 13.49
N SER A 285 16.43 7.85 13.22
CA SER A 285 15.97 8.79 12.17
C SER A 285 16.40 8.40 10.76
N TYR A 286 17.30 7.42 10.65
CA TYR A 286 17.95 7.04 9.39
C TYR A 286 17.06 6.25 8.44
N THR A 287 16.10 5.47 8.95
CA THR A 287 15.25 4.61 8.11
C THR A 287 14.24 5.37 7.26
N HIS A 288 13.72 6.51 7.74
CA HIS A 288 12.81 7.34 6.94
C HIS A 288 13.51 8.11 5.82
N LEU A 289 14.78 8.48 6.03
CA LEU A 289 15.52 9.32 5.08
C LEU A 289 16.21 8.51 3.98
N ARG A 290 16.64 7.29 4.30
CA ARG A 290 17.27 6.39 3.32
C ARG A 290 16.26 5.83 2.30
N ALA A 291 14.99 5.74 2.69
CA ALA A 291 13.92 5.32 1.79
C ALA A 291 13.72 6.26 0.58
N HIS A 292 14.05 7.55 0.74
CA HIS A 292 14.01 8.54 -0.34
C HIS A 292 15.29 8.59 -1.18
N GLU A 293 16.42 8.09 -0.68
CA GLU A 293 17.68 8.06 -1.44
C GLU A 293 17.73 6.91 -2.45
N THR A 294 17.00 5.83 -2.21
CA THR A 294 16.93 4.68 -3.14
C THR A 294 16.00 4.91 -4.34
N LEU A 295 15.16 5.95 -4.30
CA LEU A 295 14.28 6.33 -5.41
C LEU A 295 14.94 7.30 -6.42
N ILE A 296 16.19 7.69 -6.20
CA ILE A 296 16.96 8.60 -7.05
C ILE A 296 18.18 7.87 -7.65
#